data_2c484f74e3948aa2ff8093297429038d
#
_entry.id   2c484f74e3948aa2ff8093297429038d
#
_cell.length_a   1.000
_cell.length_b   1.000
_cell.length_c   1.000
_cell.angle_alpha   90.00
_cell.angle_beta   90.00
_cell.angle_gamma   90.00
#
_symmetry.space_group_name_H-M   'P 1'
#
loop_
_entity.id
_entity.type
_entity.pdbx_description
1 polymer ?
#
loop_
_entity_poly.entity_id
_entity_poly.type
_entity_poly.pdbx_seq_one_letter_code
_entity_poly.pdbx_strand_id
1 'polypeptide(L)'
;AFLNTKLQTKDTVTAVGWNSMSGARPEDANYQEYNTTVLGSGAADVSARTAGTVKNENPYADIVQTFKGWQPFYFVQETDTAVTVKDIAIEGELKTGSVLKALYTLSGNEEADASVLEWYRITPSGEETLVKAVPSYADKSYTITQEDAGCFIKLVIKPETISGTTGDSKSFVSAQVPKQPTKPE
;
A
#
# COMPACT_ATOMS: atom_id res chain seq x y z
N ALA A 1 -12.37 18.27 13.30
CA ALA A 1 -11.88 17.13 14.09
C ALA A 1 -10.67 16.51 13.44
N PHE A 2 -9.80 15.90 14.21
CA PHE A 2 -8.74 14.99 13.76
C PHE A 2 -9.13 13.58 14.18
N LEU A 3 -9.43 12.73 13.21
CA LEU A 3 -9.87 11.35 13.45
C LEU A 3 -8.94 10.40 12.70
N ASN A 4 -8.36 9.43 13.40
CA ASN A 4 -7.42 8.45 12.83
C ASN A 4 -6.30 9.12 12.02
N THR A 5 -5.84 10.29 12.46
CA THR A 5 -4.87 11.12 11.75
C THR A 5 -3.46 10.55 11.94
N LYS A 6 -2.71 10.40 10.85
CA LYS A 6 -1.30 10.02 10.88
C LYS A 6 -0.43 11.25 10.60
N LEU A 7 0.33 11.69 11.58
CA LEU A 7 1.28 12.79 11.45
C LEU A 7 2.60 12.26 10.85
N GLN A 8 3.23 13.03 9.98
CA GLN A 8 4.50 12.65 9.37
C GLN A 8 5.64 12.57 10.40
N THR A 9 5.69 13.52 11.32
CA THR A 9 6.65 13.54 12.42
C THR A 9 5.96 13.98 13.71
N LYS A 10 6.62 13.76 14.86
CA LYS A 10 6.11 14.24 16.17
C LYS A 10 5.95 15.76 16.25
N ASP A 11 6.70 16.50 15.44
CA ASP A 11 6.72 17.97 15.45
C ASP A 11 5.78 18.59 14.41
N THR A 12 5.01 17.77 13.66
CA THR A 12 4.03 18.25 12.69
C THR A 12 2.91 19.05 13.33
N VAL A 13 2.48 18.64 14.53
CA VAL A 13 1.49 19.36 15.34
C VAL A 13 2.04 19.43 16.76
N THR A 14 2.08 20.64 17.31
CA THR A 14 2.57 20.85 18.69
C THR A 14 1.68 20.14 19.72
N ALA A 15 2.19 19.88 20.92
CA ALA A 15 1.45 19.22 21.98
C ALA A 15 0.14 19.95 22.36
N VAL A 16 0.08 21.27 22.18
CA VAL A 16 -1.16 22.08 22.39
C VAL A 16 -2.23 21.78 21.33
N GLY A 17 -1.84 21.53 20.08
CA GLY A 17 -2.73 21.22 18.95
C GLY A 17 -3.45 22.43 18.38
N TRP A 18 -4.43 22.96 19.10
CA TRP A 18 -5.21 24.13 18.67
C TRP A 18 -4.89 25.37 19.48
N ASN A 19 -4.78 26.50 18.81
CA ASN A 19 -4.62 27.79 19.41
C ASN A 19 -5.88 28.65 19.23
N SER A 20 -6.04 29.69 20.05
CA SER A 20 -7.07 30.70 19.87
C SER A 20 -6.90 31.40 18.51
N MET A 21 -7.99 31.63 17.81
CA MET A 21 -8.01 32.29 16.52
C MET A 21 -9.16 33.30 16.47
N SER A 22 -8.84 34.57 16.20
CA SER A 22 -9.84 35.64 16.08
C SER A 22 -10.79 35.76 17.30
N GLY A 23 -10.28 35.51 18.50
CA GLY A 23 -11.06 35.56 19.73
C GLY A 23 -11.83 34.29 20.09
N ALA A 24 -11.88 33.31 19.21
CA ALA A 24 -12.41 31.98 19.52
C ALA A 24 -11.37 31.17 20.27
N ARG A 25 -11.72 30.61 21.42
CA ARG A 25 -10.83 29.78 22.22
C ARG A 25 -11.08 28.29 21.91
N PRO A 26 -10.06 27.42 21.99
CA PRO A 26 -10.24 26.00 21.76
C PRO A 26 -11.29 25.33 22.65
N GLU A 27 -11.43 25.77 23.89
CA GLU A 27 -12.42 25.28 24.84
C GLU A 27 -13.86 25.64 24.47
N ASP A 28 -14.07 26.72 23.75
CA ASP A 28 -15.39 27.19 23.29
C ASP A 28 -15.79 26.58 21.95
N ALA A 29 -14.82 26.00 21.24
CA ALA A 29 -15.03 25.34 19.97
C ALA A 29 -15.15 23.82 20.18
N ASN A 30 -16.00 23.17 19.39
CA ASN A 30 -16.16 21.71 19.47
C ASN A 30 -15.01 21.01 18.73
N TYR A 31 -13.76 21.23 19.18
CA TYR A 31 -12.61 20.51 18.66
C TYR A 31 -12.58 19.09 19.23
N GLN A 32 -12.32 18.12 18.36
CA GLN A 32 -12.27 16.72 18.74
C GLN A 32 -11.10 16.03 18.03
N GLU A 33 -10.37 15.25 18.79
CA GLU A 33 -9.23 14.46 18.32
C GLU A 33 -9.36 13.04 18.86
N TYR A 34 -9.18 12.06 17.96
CA TYR A 34 -9.24 10.64 18.30
C TYR A 34 -8.19 9.88 17.50
N ASN A 35 -7.43 9.03 18.19
CA ASN A 35 -6.47 8.12 17.56
C ASN A 35 -5.48 8.81 16.62
N THR A 36 -4.91 9.94 17.04
CA THR A 36 -3.82 10.59 16.30
C THR A 36 -2.51 9.87 16.59
N THR A 37 -1.81 9.47 15.54
CA THR A 37 -0.55 8.72 15.62
C THR A 37 0.55 9.43 14.85
N VAL A 38 1.80 9.02 15.09
CA VAL A 38 2.98 9.48 14.35
C VAL A 38 3.55 8.29 13.58
N LEU A 39 3.86 8.49 12.30
CA LEU A 39 4.45 7.43 11.47
C LEU A 39 5.74 6.89 12.10
N GLY A 40 5.78 5.57 12.33
CA GLY A 40 6.92 4.89 12.93
C GLY A 40 7.13 5.09 14.44
N SER A 41 6.30 5.91 15.10
CA SER A 41 6.48 6.26 16.53
C SER A 41 5.26 5.96 17.41
N GLY A 42 4.14 5.49 16.84
CA GLY A 42 2.93 5.18 17.61
C GLY A 42 2.10 6.42 17.95
N ALA A 43 1.69 6.58 19.21
CA ALA A 43 0.81 7.68 19.62
C ALA A 43 1.45 9.07 19.48
N ALA A 44 0.66 10.07 19.09
CA ALA A 44 1.08 11.47 19.12
C ALA A 44 1.10 12.00 20.56
N ASP A 45 1.94 13.02 20.82
CA ASP A 45 1.90 13.75 22.09
C ASP A 45 0.67 14.66 22.13
N VAL A 46 -0.27 14.34 22.99
CA VAL A 46 -1.52 15.07 23.20
C VAL A 46 -1.62 15.62 24.63
N SER A 47 -0.54 15.59 25.40
CA SER A 47 -0.52 15.90 26.84
C SER A 47 -0.94 17.32 27.15
N ALA A 48 -0.69 18.28 26.25
CA ALA A 48 -1.02 19.68 26.41
C ALA A 48 -2.31 20.11 25.68
N ARG A 49 -3.10 19.15 25.18
CA ARG A 49 -4.39 19.46 24.53
C ARG A 49 -5.37 20.09 25.52
N THR A 50 -6.20 21.00 25.02
CA THR A 50 -7.33 21.54 25.81
C THR A 50 -8.21 20.39 26.34
N ALA A 51 -8.60 20.47 27.60
CA ALA A 51 -9.40 19.45 28.25
C ALA A 51 -10.67 19.09 27.46
N GLY A 52 -10.95 17.81 27.32
CA GLY A 52 -12.11 17.27 26.60
C GLY A 52 -12.01 17.25 25.07
N THR A 53 -10.91 17.74 24.48
CA THR A 53 -10.72 17.66 23.02
C THR A 53 -10.27 16.27 22.58
N VAL A 54 -9.41 15.61 23.34
CA VAL A 54 -8.98 14.22 23.05
C VAL A 54 -10.06 13.26 23.55
N LYS A 55 -10.49 12.36 22.67
CA LYS A 55 -11.53 11.36 22.94
C LYS A 55 -10.94 9.97 23.06
N ASN A 56 -11.50 9.16 23.96
CA ASN A 56 -11.15 7.75 24.12
C ASN A 56 -11.83 6.86 23.08
N GLU A 57 -12.92 7.35 22.50
CA GLU A 57 -13.69 6.66 21.46
C GLU A 57 -13.87 7.61 20.27
N ASN A 58 -14.08 7.02 19.07
CA ASN A 58 -14.37 7.82 17.90
C ASN A 58 -15.70 8.58 18.07
N PRO A 59 -15.69 9.92 18.19
CA PRO A 59 -16.92 10.69 18.44
C PRO A 59 -17.88 10.72 17.24
N TYR A 60 -17.43 10.25 16.09
CA TYR A 60 -18.20 10.19 14.85
C TYR A 60 -18.33 8.75 14.33
N ALA A 61 -18.27 7.76 15.23
CA ALA A 61 -18.43 6.35 14.87
C ALA A 61 -19.78 6.07 14.22
N ASP A 62 -20.84 6.78 14.67
CA ASP A 62 -22.15 6.76 14.04
C ASP A 62 -22.35 8.04 13.22
N ILE A 63 -22.07 7.98 11.94
CA ILE A 63 -22.18 9.12 11.04
C ILE A 63 -23.63 9.55 10.81
N VAL A 64 -24.58 8.64 10.89
CA VAL A 64 -26.02 8.94 10.73
C VAL A 64 -26.49 9.78 11.91
N GLN A 65 -26.10 9.43 13.13
CA GLN A 65 -26.39 10.19 14.34
C GLN A 65 -25.67 11.54 14.31
N THR A 66 -24.40 11.55 13.90
CA THR A 66 -23.58 12.77 13.83
C THR A 66 -24.20 13.83 12.92
N PHE A 67 -24.71 13.44 11.79
CA PHE A 67 -25.32 14.33 10.81
C PHE A 67 -26.86 14.37 10.88
N LYS A 68 -27.45 13.75 11.92
CA LYS A 68 -28.91 13.72 12.12
C LYS A 68 -29.67 13.27 10.87
N GLY A 69 -29.17 12.26 10.19
CA GLY A 69 -29.74 11.71 8.97
C GLY A 69 -29.39 12.49 7.69
N TRP A 70 -28.68 13.61 7.78
CA TRP A 70 -28.16 14.28 6.59
C TRP A 70 -26.91 13.56 6.09
N GLN A 71 -26.96 13.06 4.88
CA GLN A 71 -25.85 12.34 4.23
C GLN A 71 -25.30 13.21 3.09
N PRO A 72 -24.30 14.07 3.34
CA PRO A 72 -23.75 14.99 2.34
C PRO A 72 -22.98 14.25 1.23
N PHE A 73 -22.57 13.03 1.50
CA PHE A 73 -21.89 12.16 0.56
C PHE A 73 -22.53 10.78 0.62
N TYR A 74 -22.59 10.12 -0.52
CA TYR A 74 -22.71 8.68 -0.53
C TYR A 74 -21.42 8.15 0.09
N PHE A 75 -21.44 7.86 1.39
CA PHE A 75 -20.49 6.92 1.92
C PHE A 75 -20.91 5.56 1.36
N VAL A 76 -20.32 5.18 0.25
CA VAL A 76 -20.16 3.77 0.00
C VAL A 76 -19.49 3.28 1.27
N GLN A 77 -20.19 2.49 2.10
CA GLN A 77 -19.48 1.58 2.96
C GLN A 77 -18.64 0.78 1.97
N GLU A 78 -17.38 1.17 1.83
CA GLU A 78 -16.43 0.25 1.28
C GLU A 78 -16.49 -0.95 2.20
N THR A 79 -17.24 -1.94 1.77
CA THR A 79 -16.96 -3.28 2.25
C THR A 79 -15.50 -3.41 1.91
N ASP A 80 -14.67 -3.58 2.91
CA ASP A 80 -13.22 -3.79 2.80
C ASP A 80 -13.01 -5.11 2.04
N THR A 81 -13.37 -5.05 0.76
CA THR A 81 -13.35 -6.20 -0.13
C THR A 81 -11.91 -6.39 -0.48
N ALA A 82 -11.33 -7.45 0.05
CA ALA A 82 -9.96 -7.83 -0.23
C ALA A 82 -9.68 -7.71 -1.72
N VAL A 83 -8.62 -7.00 -2.07
CA VAL A 83 -8.21 -6.84 -3.45
C VAL A 83 -7.72 -8.19 -4.00
N THR A 84 -8.17 -8.56 -5.19
CA THR A 84 -7.85 -9.85 -5.80
C THR A 84 -7.03 -9.63 -7.07
N VAL A 85 -5.91 -10.35 -7.22
CA VAL A 85 -5.13 -10.38 -8.47
C VAL A 85 -5.78 -11.31 -9.47
N LYS A 86 -5.98 -10.83 -10.70
CA LYS A 86 -6.44 -11.60 -11.87
C LYS A 86 -5.47 -11.45 -13.03
N ASP A 87 -5.58 -12.35 -13.99
CA ASP A 87 -4.90 -12.29 -15.29
C ASP A 87 -3.37 -12.08 -15.20
N ILE A 88 -2.74 -12.68 -14.16
CA ILE A 88 -1.29 -12.57 -14.00
C ILE A 88 -0.54 -13.27 -15.12
N ALA A 89 0.40 -12.56 -15.75
CA ALA A 89 1.26 -13.06 -16.80
C ALA A 89 2.61 -12.33 -16.85
N ILE A 90 3.56 -12.92 -17.53
CA ILE A 90 4.84 -12.31 -17.91
C ILE A 90 4.85 -12.18 -19.44
N GLU A 91 5.02 -10.96 -19.94
CA GLU A 91 5.17 -10.67 -21.36
C GLU A 91 6.64 -10.35 -21.69
N GLY A 92 7.14 -10.90 -22.78
CA GLY A 92 8.49 -10.65 -23.29
C GLY A 92 9.18 -11.91 -23.80
N GLU A 93 10.32 -11.75 -24.45
CA GLU A 93 11.13 -12.86 -24.94
C GLU A 93 12.01 -13.42 -23.82
N LEU A 94 12.01 -14.73 -23.63
CA LEU A 94 12.85 -15.40 -22.64
C LEU A 94 14.28 -15.57 -23.18
N LYS A 95 15.05 -14.49 -23.19
CA LYS A 95 16.42 -14.43 -23.68
C LYS A 95 17.24 -13.45 -22.87
N THR A 96 18.48 -13.76 -22.59
CA THR A 96 19.40 -12.86 -21.90
C THR A 96 19.45 -11.48 -22.57
N GLY A 97 19.28 -10.42 -21.81
CA GLY A 97 19.21 -9.04 -22.26
C GLY A 97 17.80 -8.56 -22.63
N SER A 98 16.83 -9.46 -22.78
CA SER A 98 15.43 -9.07 -23.03
C SER A 98 14.75 -8.56 -21.76
N VAL A 99 13.77 -7.68 -21.97
CA VAL A 99 12.97 -7.09 -20.90
C VAL A 99 11.64 -7.84 -20.79
N LEU A 100 11.35 -8.36 -19.62
CA LEU A 100 10.07 -8.94 -19.25
C LEU A 100 9.19 -7.88 -18.58
N LYS A 101 7.89 -7.89 -18.90
CA LYS A 101 6.89 -6.99 -18.30
C LYS A 101 5.90 -7.82 -17.48
N ALA A 102 5.58 -7.32 -16.29
CA ALA A 102 4.52 -7.87 -15.48
C ALA A 102 3.16 -7.39 -15.99
N LEU A 103 2.26 -8.33 -16.26
CA LEU A 103 0.85 -8.08 -16.59
C LEU A 103 -0.02 -8.67 -15.48
N TYR A 104 -0.96 -7.90 -14.97
CA TYR A 104 -2.00 -8.35 -14.04
C TYR A 104 -3.12 -7.32 -13.97
N THR A 105 -4.26 -7.75 -13.48
CA THR A 105 -5.37 -6.87 -13.13
C THR A 105 -5.76 -7.08 -11.68
N LEU A 106 -6.24 -6.02 -11.03
CA LEU A 106 -6.84 -6.09 -9.71
C LEU A 106 -8.37 -6.01 -9.84
N SER A 107 -9.06 -6.65 -8.91
CA SER A 107 -10.52 -6.55 -8.78
C SER A 107 -10.93 -6.66 -7.32
N GLY A 108 -12.12 -6.18 -7.00
CA GLY A 108 -12.67 -6.17 -5.64
C GLY A 108 -12.57 -4.79 -4.98
N ASN A 109 -11.75 -3.90 -5.50
CA ASN A 109 -11.62 -2.52 -5.03
C ASN A 109 -11.27 -1.63 -6.23
N GLU A 110 -11.86 -0.43 -6.33
CA GLU A 110 -11.61 0.53 -7.41
C GLU A 110 -10.50 1.54 -7.08
N GLU A 111 -9.85 1.38 -5.93
CA GLU A 111 -8.75 2.25 -5.53
C GLU A 111 -7.49 2.04 -6.38
N ALA A 112 -6.61 3.04 -6.34
CA ALA A 112 -5.34 2.98 -7.05
C ALA A 112 -4.45 1.84 -6.53
N ASP A 113 -3.83 1.13 -7.47
CA ASP A 113 -2.92 0.02 -7.24
C ASP A 113 -1.62 0.49 -6.57
N ALA A 114 -1.34 -0.03 -5.39
CA ALA A 114 -0.10 0.14 -4.64
C ALA A 114 0.64 -1.20 -4.40
N SER A 115 0.27 -2.24 -5.14
CA SER A 115 0.83 -3.59 -5.01
C SER A 115 2.35 -3.61 -5.07
N VAL A 116 2.94 -4.62 -4.44
CA VAL A 116 4.36 -4.92 -4.57
C VAL A 116 4.55 -6.09 -5.51
N LEU A 117 5.44 -5.91 -6.50
CA LEU A 117 5.84 -6.92 -7.46
C LEU A 117 7.22 -7.45 -7.08
N GLU A 118 7.32 -8.76 -6.97
CA GLU A 118 8.58 -9.44 -6.68
C GLU A 118 8.94 -10.39 -7.83
N TRP A 119 10.15 -10.27 -8.33
CA TRP A 119 10.72 -11.14 -9.34
C TRP A 119 11.71 -12.10 -8.70
N TYR A 120 11.57 -13.36 -8.99
CA TYR A 120 12.45 -14.42 -8.50
C TYR A 120 13.07 -15.19 -9.65
N ARG A 121 14.31 -15.59 -9.47
CA ARG A 121 14.98 -16.63 -10.25
C ARG A 121 14.74 -17.96 -9.55
N ILE A 122 14.31 -18.96 -10.30
CA ILE A 122 14.16 -20.35 -9.83
C ILE A 122 15.16 -21.22 -10.58
N THR A 123 16.07 -21.86 -9.86
CA THR A 123 16.99 -22.83 -10.46
C THR A 123 16.24 -24.11 -10.85
N PRO A 124 16.81 -24.96 -11.76
CA PRO A 124 16.24 -26.27 -12.05
C PRO A 124 16.11 -27.20 -10.84
N SER A 125 16.87 -26.94 -9.77
CA SER A 125 16.77 -27.66 -8.48
C SER A 125 15.64 -27.13 -7.58
N GLY A 126 14.97 -26.03 -7.99
CA GLY A 126 13.84 -25.45 -7.23
C GLY A 126 14.25 -24.39 -6.22
N GLU A 127 15.52 -23.96 -6.18
CA GLU A 127 15.95 -22.88 -5.31
C GLU A 127 15.45 -21.54 -5.86
N GLU A 128 14.77 -20.75 -4.99
CA GLU A 128 14.23 -19.44 -5.33
C GLU A 128 15.12 -18.32 -4.78
N THR A 129 15.50 -17.37 -5.62
CA THR A 129 16.25 -16.18 -5.24
C THR A 129 15.49 -14.92 -5.66
N LEU A 130 15.19 -14.01 -4.72
CA LEU A 130 14.61 -12.70 -5.03
C LEU A 130 15.63 -11.86 -5.82
N VAL A 131 15.28 -11.43 -7.02
CA VAL A 131 16.15 -10.64 -7.91
C VAL A 131 15.73 -9.19 -8.07
N LYS A 132 14.42 -8.88 -7.89
CA LYS A 132 13.89 -7.51 -7.93
C LYS A 132 12.59 -7.43 -7.13
N ALA A 133 12.42 -6.36 -6.35
CA ALA A 133 11.15 -6.01 -5.74
C ALA A 133 10.85 -4.53 -6.00
N VAL A 134 9.64 -4.22 -6.48
CA VAL A 134 9.23 -2.86 -6.81
C VAL A 134 7.75 -2.65 -6.54
N PRO A 135 7.34 -1.42 -6.16
CA PRO A 135 5.92 -1.08 -6.08
C PRO A 135 5.32 -0.93 -7.49
N SER A 136 4.01 -1.11 -7.59
CA SER A 136 3.26 -1.10 -8.86
C SER A 136 3.34 0.21 -9.66
N TYR A 137 3.60 1.31 -8.99
CA TYR A 137 3.77 2.63 -9.61
C TYR A 137 5.18 2.90 -10.14
N ALA A 138 6.15 2.00 -9.89
CA ALA A 138 7.50 2.05 -10.44
C ALA A 138 7.63 1.23 -11.72
N ASP A 139 8.86 1.06 -12.23
CA ASP A 139 9.13 0.19 -13.38
C ASP A 139 8.89 -1.28 -13.02
N LYS A 140 7.78 -1.83 -13.54
CA LYS A 140 7.33 -3.22 -13.33
C LYS A 140 8.11 -4.26 -14.16
N SER A 141 9.10 -3.83 -14.92
CA SER A 141 9.86 -4.72 -15.80
C SER A 141 11.02 -5.42 -15.09
N TYR A 142 11.48 -6.54 -15.65
CA TYR A 142 12.68 -7.23 -15.25
C TYR A 142 13.54 -7.53 -16.49
N THR A 143 14.81 -7.17 -16.44
CA THR A 143 15.75 -7.52 -17.53
C THR A 143 16.43 -8.85 -17.23
N ILE A 144 16.27 -9.81 -18.12
CA ILE A 144 16.90 -11.14 -17.99
C ILE A 144 18.44 -10.98 -18.04
N THR A 145 19.10 -11.47 -17.03
CA THR A 145 20.56 -11.45 -16.90
C THR A 145 21.18 -12.76 -17.39
N GLN A 146 22.50 -12.80 -17.50
CA GLN A 146 23.23 -14.05 -17.84
C GLN A 146 23.04 -15.15 -16.77
N GLU A 147 22.82 -14.76 -15.52
CA GLU A 147 22.61 -15.70 -14.41
C GLU A 147 21.24 -16.40 -14.48
N ASP A 148 20.31 -15.86 -15.24
CA ASP A 148 18.97 -16.44 -15.43
C ASP A 148 18.97 -17.56 -16.49
N ALA A 149 20.08 -17.71 -17.24
CA ALA A 149 20.17 -18.71 -18.28
C ALA A 149 20.03 -20.15 -17.72
N GLY A 150 19.02 -20.88 -18.20
CA GLY A 150 18.66 -22.18 -17.68
C GLY A 150 17.78 -22.18 -16.41
N CYS A 151 17.39 -21.02 -15.92
CA CYS A 151 16.47 -20.86 -14.80
C CYS A 151 15.05 -20.52 -15.27
N PHE A 152 14.10 -20.49 -14.36
CA PHE A 152 12.75 -19.99 -14.58
C PHE A 152 12.63 -18.63 -13.90
N ILE A 153 11.80 -17.75 -14.44
CA ILE A 153 11.48 -16.46 -13.81
C ILE A 153 10.08 -16.52 -13.21
N LYS A 154 9.97 -16.23 -11.92
CA LYS A 154 8.69 -16.17 -11.21
C LYS A 154 8.37 -14.71 -10.87
N LEU A 155 7.15 -14.33 -11.18
CA LEU A 155 6.55 -13.06 -10.75
C LEU A 155 5.58 -13.35 -9.62
N VAL A 156 5.71 -12.62 -8.52
CA VAL A 156 4.73 -12.62 -7.41
C VAL A 156 4.14 -11.23 -7.31
N ILE A 157 2.83 -11.15 -7.27
CA ILE A 157 2.09 -9.91 -6.99
C ILE A 157 1.53 -10.02 -5.58
N LYS A 158 1.91 -9.08 -4.73
CA LYS A 158 1.33 -8.86 -3.39
C LYS A 158 0.37 -7.68 -3.51
N PRO A 159 -0.94 -7.96 -3.64
CA PRO A 159 -1.89 -6.90 -3.92
C PRO A 159 -2.08 -5.98 -2.71
N GLU A 160 -2.07 -4.70 -2.98
CA GLU A 160 -2.32 -3.64 -2.01
C GLU A 160 -2.91 -2.43 -2.74
N THR A 161 -3.85 -1.74 -2.11
CA THR A 161 -4.37 -0.46 -2.58
C THR A 161 -3.68 0.70 -1.89
N ILE A 162 -3.86 1.91 -2.39
CA ILE A 162 -3.26 3.12 -1.81
C ILE A 162 -3.75 3.38 -0.36
N SER A 163 -4.94 2.90 0.00
CA SER A 163 -5.47 2.95 1.38
C SER A 163 -4.87 1.88 2.30
N GLY A 164 -4.15 0.89 1.74
CA GLY A 164 -3.57 -0.22 2.48
C GLY A 164 -4.46 -1.46 2.56
N THR A 165 -5.54 -1.54 1.78
CA THR A 165 -6.32 -2.78 1.64
C THR A 165 -5.49 -3.82 0.91
N THR A 166 -5.33 -5.01 1.48
CA THR A 166 -4.51 -6.10 0.93
C THR A 166 -5.36 -7.29 0.51
N GLY A 167 -4.76 -8.20 -0.23
CA GLY A 167 -5.36 -9.48 -0.60
C GLY A 167 -4.33 -10.59 -0.74
N ASP A 168 -4.78 -11.76 -1.17
CA ASP A 168 -3.91 -12.91 -1.35
C ASP A 168 -2.93 -12.71 -2.50
N SER A 169 -1.66 -12.98 -2.23
CA SER A 169 -0.60 -12.94 -3.24
C SER A 169 -0.83 -14.00 -4.32
N LYS A 170 -0.57 -13.64 -5.58
CA LYS A 170 -0.54 -14.60 -6.69
C LYS A 170 0.79 -14.60 -7.39
N SER A 171 1.12 -15.73 -8.02
CA SER A 171 2.35 -15.88 -8.75
C SER A 171 2.15 -16.50 -10.13
N PHE A 172 3.07 -16.20 -11.02
CA PHE A 172 3.21 -16.82 -12.35
C PHE A 172 4.68 -17.21 -12.58
N VAL A 173 4.91 -18.38 -13.14
CA VAL A 173 6.26 -18.88 -13.46
C VAL A 173 6.38 -19.00 -14.98
N SER A 174 7.43 -18.43 -15.55
CA SER A 174 7.73 -18.53 -16.99
C SER A 174 8.14 -19.94 -17.41
N ALA A 175 8.25 -20.17 -18.72
CA ALA A 175 9.07 -21.27 -19.23
C ALA A 175 10.55 -21.03 -18.87
N GLN A 176 11.37 -22.04 -19.04
CA GLN A 176 12.81 -21.96 -18.78
C GLN A 176 13.48 -20.97 -19.74
N VAL A 177 14.32 -20.08 -19.22
CA VAL A 177 15.16 -19.19 -20.02
C VAL A 177 16.19 -20.05 -20.75
N PRO A 178 16.28 -20.02 -22.10
CA PRO A 178 17.23 -20.81 -22.83
C PRO A 178 18.67 -20.51 -22.43
N LYS A 179 19.50 -21.54 -22.31
CA LYS A 179 20.95 -21.39 -22.22
C LYS A 179 21.48 -20.90 -23.56
N GLN A 180 22.29 -19.84 -23.53
CA GLN A 180 22.99 -19.49 -24.77
C GLN A 180 23.95 -20.60 -25.18
N PRO A 181 24.01 -20.95 -26.49
CA PRO A 181 25.02 -21.87 -26.95
C PRO A 181 26.40 -21.30 -26.64
N THR A 182 27.24 -22.10 -26.00
CA THR A 182 28.67 -21.77 -25.86
C THR A 182 29.26 -21.70 -27.25
N LYS A 183 29.90 -20.57 -27.59
CA LYS A 183 30.64 -20.44 -28.83
C LYS A 183 31.70 -21.55 -28.82
N PRO A 184 31.80 -22.43 -29.87
CA PRO A 184 32.89 -23.34 -29.94
C PRO A 184 34.22 -22.57 -30.06
N GLU A 185 35.20 -22.99 -29.29
CA GLU A 185 36.60 -22.47 -29.38
C GLU A 185 37.19 -22.73 -30.73
#